data_b4441de509c38c316fefd407d13e51ca
#
_entry.id   b4441de509c38c316fefd407d13e51ca
#
_cell.length_a   1.000
_cell.length_b   1.000
_cell.length_c   1.000
_cell.angle_alpha   90.00
_cell.angle_beta   90.00
_cell.angle_gamma   90.00
#
_symmetry.space_group_name_H-M   'P 1'
#
loop_
_entity.id
_entity.type
_entity.pdbx_description
1 polymer ?
#
loop_
_entity_poly.entity_id
_entity_poly.type
_entity_poly.pdbx_seq_one_letter_code
_entity_poly.pdbx_strand_id
1 'polypeptide(L)'
;MTRFFLLIAVALLPLVAEAGSPSPVGATRTRTFPYSMIGQLTFFGGDGYYVGSGTVVQPRGVLTAGHNLYDASGGWSTDLVFKRGHFNNTDLAVRYPTRIYVLSGYQASVATYGGDSVRSFARDTGGMSFRGRPVAGGYLGWSTDPALVTGKAAKVALGYGAVVHSGEEILGVAAAPFVNVYSAFYESLGTDIEAGMSGGPLIATLPDGSPTVCGVVVSGSDQPVAGGIRLLNRTTAEFIVKYLSTAAAP
;
A
#
# COMPACT_ATOMS: atom_id res chain seq x y z
N MET A 1 -3.04 31.33 31.67
CA MET A 1 -2.17 30.15 31.39
C MET A 1 -2.35 29.73 29.94
N THR A 2 -1.52 30.26 29.05
CA THR A 2 -1.59 30.02 27.59
C THR A 2 -0.76 28.78 27.26
N ARG A 3 -1.41 27.70 26.87
CA ARG A 3 -0.73 26.47 26.45
C ARG A 3 -0.22 26.65 25.03
N PHE A 4 1.07 26.80 24.86
CA PHE A 4 1.76 26.69 23.57
C PHE A 4 1.75 25.23 23.15
N PHE A 5 1.01 24.91 22.10
CA PHE A 5 1.17 23.65 21.36
C PHE A 5 2.39 23.81 20.46
N LEU A 6 3.48 23.12 20.81
CA LEU A 6 4.65 23.00 19.95
C LEU A 6 4.27 22.05 18.80
N LEU A 7 3.91 22.60 17.63
CA LEU A 7 3.81 21.85 16.40
C LEU A 7 5.24 21.45 15.99
N ILE A 8 5.64 20.20 16.28
CA ILE A 8 6.84 19.63 15.70
C ILE A 8 6.51 19.33 14.23
N ALA A 9 6.85 20.25 13.36
CA ALA A 9 6.91 20.00 11.93
C ALA A 9 8.04 18.99 11.70
N VAL A 10 7.69 17.71 11.56
CA VAL A 10 8.63 16.70 11.06
C VAL A 10 8.86 17.05 9.60
N ALA A 11 9.93 17.78 9.32
CA ALA A 11 10.38 18.01 7.96
C ALA A 11 10.65 16.63 7.32
N LEU A 12 9.78 16.21 6.41
CA LEU A 12 10.09 15.16 5.46
C LEU A 12 11.22 15.70 4.57
N LEU A 13 12.49 15.51 5.04
CA LEU A 13 13.62 15.67 4.14
C LEU A 13 13.34 14.74 2.95
N PRO A 14 13.38 15.26 1.72
CA PRO A 14 13.18 14.43 0.55
C PRO A 14 14.18 13.27 0.63
N LEU A 15 13.68 12.03 0.52
CA LEU A 15 14.52 10.95 0.07
C LEU A 15 15.04 11.41 -1.30
N VAL A 16 16.29 11.79 -1.38
CA VAL A 16 16.97 11.89 -2.68
C VAL A 16 17.32 10.45 -3.04
N ALA A 17 16.29 9.65 -3.33
CA ALA A 17 16.47 8.45 -4.10
C ALA A 17 16.77 8.90 -5.52
N GLU A 18 17.80 8.35 -6.12
CA GLU A 18 17.96 8.45 -7.57
C GLU A 18 16.62 8.04 -8.18
N ALA A 19 16.09 8.90 -9.07
CA ALA A 19 14.75 8.69 -9.61
C ALA A 19 14.69 7.29 -10.22
N GLY A 20 13.84 6.43 -9.65
CA GLY A 20 13.50 5.15 -10.24
C GLY A 20 13.85 3.88 -9.46
N SER A 21 14.88 3.82 -8.62
CA SER A 21 15.27 2.56 -7.96
C SER A 21 14.81 2.47 -6.51
N PRO A 22 14.39 1.26 -6.06
CA PRO A 22 14.03 1.03 -4.66
C PRO A 22 15.22 1.29 -3.73
N SER A 23 14.97 1.95 -2.61
CA SER A 23 15.99 2.18 -1.59
C SER A 23 15.41 1.96 -0.17
N PRO A 24 16.21 1.38 0.76
CA PRO A 24 15.77 1.13 2.12
C PRO A 24 15.41 2.43 2.86
N VAL A 25 14.27 2.40 3.55
CA VAL A 25 13.83 3.49 4.43
C VAL A 25 14.67 3.54 5.71
N GLY A 26 15.17 2.40 6.15
CA GLY A 26 16.02 2.22 7.34
C GLY A 26 15.24 2.12 8.66
N ALA A 27 15.87 1.48 9.64
CA ALA A 27 15.25 1.07 10.91
C ALA A 27 14.54 2.19 11.68
N THR A 28 15.20 3.33 11.84
CA THR A 28 14.65 4.45 12.63
C THR A 28 13.40 5.02 11.98
N ARG A 29 13.40 5.23 10.66
CA ARG A 29 12.26 5.77 9.91
C ARG A 29 11.09 4.78 9.88
N THR A 30 11.34 3.47 9.71
CA THR A 30 10.32 2.43 9.72
C THR A 30 9.46 2.47 11.00
N ARG A 31 10.03 2.92 12.12
CA ARG A 31 9.34 3.03 13.41
C ARG A 31 8.62 4.35 13.63
N THR A 32 8.76 5.31 12.73
CA THR A 32 8.15 6.65 12.84
C THR A 32 7.06 6.85 11.78
N PHE A 33 6.09 7.71 12.10
CA PHE A 33 5.06 8.13 11.12
C PHE A 33 5.72 8.90 9.97
N PRO A 34 5.34 8.67 8.71
CA PRO A 34 4.24 7.83 8.23
C PRO A 34 4.61 6.35 8.01
N TYR A 35 5.88 5.99 7.99
CA TYR A 35 6.39 4.67 7.64
C TYR A 35 5.89 3.57 8.59
N SER A 36 5.74 3.89 9.87
CA SER A 36 5.20 2.98 10.87
C SER A 36 3.73 2.56 10.64
N MET A 37 3.05 3.15 9.65
CA MET A 37 1.71 2.74 9.23
C MET A 37 1.74 1.71 8.10
N ILE A 38 2.92 1.35 7.61
CA ILE A 38 3.11 0.36 6.55
C ILE A 38 3.58 -0.94 7.19
N GLY A 39 3.11 -2.06 6.69
CA GLY A 39 3.47 -3.38 7.18
C GLY A 39 3.71 -4.38 6.06
N GLN A 40 4.60 -5.35 6.37
CA GLN A 40 4.75 -6.55 5.58
C GLN A 40 3.49 -7.40 5.73
N LEU A 41 3.00 -7.95 4.65
CA LEU A 41 1.96 -8.95 4.61
C LEU A 41 2.57 -10.26 4.14
N THR A 42 2.49 -11.31 4.96
CA THR A 42 2.82 -12.67 4.53
C THR A 42 1.56 -13.48 4.43
N PHE A 43 1.47 -14.35 3.42
CA PHE A 43 0.28 -15.16 3.18
C PHE A 43 0.63 -16.40 2.35
N PHE A 44 -0.22 -17.43 2.46
CA PHE A 44 -0.21 -18.57 1.56
C PHE A 44 -1.25 -18.36 0.46
N GLY A 45 -0.83 -18.41 -0.79
CA GLY A 45 -1.70 -18.21 -1.96
C GLY A 45 -1.28 -19.14 -3.10
N GLY A 46 -2.27 -19.69 -3.81
CA GLY A 46 -2.00 -20.58 -4.94
C GLY A 46 -1.15 -21.80 -4.54
N ASP A 47 0.14 -21.70 -4.71
CA ASP A 47 1.10 -22.79 -4.60
C ASP A 47 2.22 -22.52 -3.58
N GLY A 48 2.21 -21.38 -2.86
CA GLY A 48 3.31 -21.04 -1.94
C GLY A 48 3.06 -19.91 -0.98
N TYR A 49 4.09 -19.62 -0.20
CA TYR A 49 4.13 -18.44 0.67
C TYR A 49 4.69 -17.24 -0.09
N TYR A 50 4.00 -16.11 0.09
CA TYR A 50 4.33 -14.85 -0.56
C TYR A 50 4.49 -13.73 0.44
N VAL A 51 5.22 -12.70 0.01
CA VAL A 51 5.33 -11.41 0.68
C VAL A 51 4.58 -10.37 -0.13
N GLY A 52 3.84 -9.55 0.56
CA GLY A 52 3.20 -8.34 0.04
C GLY A 52 3.31 -7.21 1.06
N SER A 53 2.61 -6.15 0.80
CA SER A 53 2.60 -4.95 1.63
C SER A 53 1.18 -4.51 1.95
N GLY A 54 1.03 -3.72 3.02
CA GLY A 54 -0.25 -3.13 3.37
C GLY A 54 -0.10 -1.84 4.16
N THR A 55 -1.14 -1.04 4.17
CA THR A 55 -1.15 0.29 4.79
C THR A 55 -2.32 0.44 5.76
N VAL A 56 -2.05 0.87 6.98
CA VAL A 56 -3.09 1.19 7.96
C VAL A 56 -3.76 2.51 7.56
N VAL A 57 -4.99 2.43 7.07
CA VAL A 57 -5.79 3.58 6.61
C VAL A 57 -7.02 3.86 7.48
N GLN A 58 -7.27 2.98 8.45
CA GLN A 58 -8.34 3.08 9.44
C GLN A 58 -7.88 2.45 10.76
N PRO A 59 -8.47 2.81 11.92
CA PRO A 59 -8.06 2.26 13.23
C PRO A 59 -8.06 0.75 13.33
N ARG A 60 -8.81 0.06 12.47
CA ARG A 60 -8.91 -1.41 12.41
C ARG A 60 -8.83 -1.93 10.98
N GLY A 61 -8.37 -1.12 10.04
CA GLY A 61 -8.37 -1.40 8.62
C GLY A 61 -7.01 -1.21 7.98
N VAL A 62 -6.59 -2.22 7.23
CA VAL A 62 -5.40 -2.19 6.38
C VAL A 62 -5.85 -2.31 4.93
N LEU A 63 -5.36 -1.42 4.09
CA LEU A 63 -5.52 -1.44 2.64
C LEU A 63 -4.33 -2.18 2.04
N THR A 64 -4.58 -3.01 1.02
CA THR A 64 -3.58 -3.77 0.27
C THR A 64 -4.02 -3.97 -1.17
N ALA A 65 -3.24 -4.68 -1.99
CA ALA A 65 -3.66 -5.12 -3.32
C ALA A 65 -4.64 -6.32 -3.22
N GLY A 66 -5.54 -6.43 -4.17
CA GLY A 66 -6.51 -7.53 -4.23
C GLY A 66 -5.84 -8.87 -4.46
N HIS A 67 -4.78 -8.90 -5.30
CA HIS A 67 -4.04 -10.13 -5.61
C HIS A 67 -3.27 -10.70 -4.41
N ASN A 68 -2.99 -9.92 -3.37
CA ASN A 68 -2.46 -10.44 -2.12
C ASN A 68 -3.51 -11.25 -1.32
N LEU A 69 -4.78 -11.08 -1.63
CA LEU A 69 -5.89 -11.70 -0.90
C LEU A 69 -6.68 -12.72 -1.70
N TYR A 70 -6.61 -12.64 -3.03
CA TYR A 70 -7.35 -13.52 -3.93
C TYR A 70 -6.61 -13.71 -5.25
N ASP A 71 -6.45 -14.96 -5.64
CA ASP A 71 -5.90 -15.39 -6.93
C ASP A 71 -6.91 -16.27 -7.67
N ALA A 72 -6.91 -16.24 -9.03
CA ALA A 72 -7.86 -17.01 -9.83
C ALA A 72 -7.60 -18.52 -9.76
N SER A 73 -6.36 -18.94 -9.57
CA SER A 73 -5.95 -20.35 -9.52
C SER A 73 -6.11 -20.94 -8.13
N GLY A 74 -5.76 -20.18 -7.09
CA GLY A 74 -5.75 -20.62 -5.69
C GLY A 74 -6.95 -20.16 -4.85
N GLY A 75 -7.74 -19.22 -5.33
CA GLY A 75 -8.85 -18.64 -4.56
C GLY A 75 -8.39 -17.62 -3.50
N TRP A 76 -9.00 -17.66 -2.32
CA TRP A 76 -8.64 -16.77 -1.23
C TRP A 76 -7.33 -17.19 -0.57
N SER A 77 -6.45 -16.22 -0.33
CA SER A 77 -5.22 -16.43 0.43
C SER A 77 -5.51 -16.80 1.88
N THR A 78 -4.67 -17.66 2.44
CA THR A 78 -4.74 -18.15 3.83
C THR A 78 -3.48 -17.76 4.60
N ASP A 79 -3.42 -18.08 5.89
CA ASP A 79 -2.26 -17.84 6.77
C ASP A 79 -1.75 -16.38 6.74
N LEU A 80 -2.69 -15.44 6.57
CA LEU A 80 -2.36 -14.03 6.47
C LEU A 80 -1.84 -13.48 7.80
N VAL A 81 -0.66 -12.89 7.75
CA VAL A 81 -0.04 -12.18 8.89
C VAL A 81 0.37 -10.79 8.45
N PHE A 82 -0.13 -9.78 9.14
CA PHE A 82 0.27 -8.38 8.95
C PHE A 82 1.27 -7.96 10.03
N LYS A 83 2.49 -7.66 9.62
CA LYS A 83 3.60 -7.23 10.48
C LYS A 83 3.86 -5.74 10.26
N ARG A 84 3.32 -4.91 11.13
CA ARG A 84 3.44 -3.46 11.03
C ARG A 84 4.84 -2.99 11.40
N GLY A 85 5.40 -2.08 10.59
CA GLY A 85 6.72 -1.50 10.82
C GLY A 85 7.80 -2.58 10.97
N HIS A 86 7.70 -3.61 10.14
CA HIS A 86 8.65 -4.72 10.11
C HIS A 86 10.04 -4.24 9.71
N PHE A 87 11.07 -4.70 10.43
CA PHE A 87 12.47 -4.45 10.13
C PHE A 87 13.34 -5.55 10.74
N ASN A 88 14.01 -6.34 9.90
CA ASN A 88 14.96 -7.39 10.32
C ASN A 88 14.42 -8.24 11.48
N ASN A 89 13.34 -8.97 11.24
CA ASN A 89 12.67 -9.83 12.23
C ASN A 89 12.13 -9.10 13.49
N THR A 90 12.01 -7.78 13.45
CA THR A 90 11.39 -6.98 14.52
C THR A 90 10.17 -6.23 14.03
N ASP A 91 9.08 -6.32 14.77
CA ASP A 91 7.78 -5.76 14.44
C ASP A 91 7.32 -4.75 15.49
N LEU A 92 6.67 -3.67 15.05
CA LEU A 92 5.92 -2.81 15.97
C LEU A 92 4.61 -3.49 16.42
N ALA A 93 4.03 -4.32 15.57
CA ALA A 93 2.89 -5.16 15.91
C ALA A 93 2.72 -6.28 14.89
N VAL A 94 2.37 -7.47 15.34
CA VAL A 94 1.94 -8.61 14.51
C VAL A 94 0.43 -8.78 14.69
N ARG A 95 -0.32 -8.92 13.60
CA ARG A 95 -1.77 -9.05 13.61
C ARG A 95 -2.25 -10.04 12.56
N TYR A 96 -3.33 -10.73 12.91
CA TYR A 96 -4.04 -11.66 12.04
C TYR A 96 -5.39 -11.03 11.68
N PRO A 97 -5.74 -10.90 10.39
CA PRO A 97 -7.01 -10.32 9.99
C PRO A 97 -8.17 -11.23 10.41
N THR A 98 -9.27 -10.62 10.82
CA THR A 98 -10.52 -11.35 11.11
C THR A 98 -11.40 -11.48 9.88
N ARG A 99 -11.26 -10.57 8.93
CA ARG A 99 -11.95 -10.60 7.64
C ARG A 99 -11.06 -9.98 6.57
N ILE A 100 -11.18 -10.52 5.36
CA ILE A 100 -10.52 -10.02 4.16
C ILE A 100 -11.57 -9.71 3.09
N TYR A 101 -11.29 -8.76 2.24
CA TYR A 101 -12.18 -8.28 1.21
C TYR A 101 -11.40 -7.89 -0.04
N VAL A 102 -11.99 -8.07 -1.20
CA VAL A 102 -11.49 -7.46 -2.44
C VAL A 102 -12.55 -6.55 -3.02
N LEU A 103 -12.13 -5.58 -3.82
CA LEU A 103 -13.04 -4.64 -4.46
C LEU A 103 -14.04 -5.38 -5.35
N SER A 104 -15.28 -4.90 -5.36
CA SER A 104 -16.34 -5.49 -6.19
C SER A 104 -15.91 -5.60 -7.66
N GLY A 105 -16.12 -6.80 -8.22
CA GLY A 105 -15.76 -7.14 -9.60
C GLY A 105 -14.28 -7.50 -9.81
N TYR A 106 -13.42 -7.46 -8.78
CA TYR A 106 -12.03 -7.91 -8.90
C TYR A 106 -11.96 -9.40 -9.29
N GLN A 107 -12.62 -10.28 -8.53
CA GLN A 107 -12.66 -11.73 -8.80
C GLN A 107 -13.14 -12.04 -10.23
N ALA A 108 -14.23 -11.41 -10.67
CA ALA A 108 -14.75 -11.59 -12.03
C ALA A 108 -13.76 -11.09 -13.09
N SER A 109 -13.05 -9.98 -12.81
CA SER A 109 -12.05 -9.46 -13.73
C SER A 109 -10.87 -10.42 -13.88
N VAL A 110 -10.34 -10.93 -12.77
CA VAL A 110 -9.23 -11.91 -12.77
C VAL A 110 -9.63 -13.20 -13.48
N ALA A 111 -10.81 -13.72 -13.21
CA ALA A 111 -11.34 -14.93 -13.88
C ALA A 111 -11.53 -14.75 -15.39
N THR A 112 -11.84 -13.52 -15.84
CA THR A 112 -12.13 -13.27 -17.26
C THR A 112 -10.89 -12.86 -18.06
N TYR A 113 -10.00 -12.06 -17.46
CA TYR A 113 -8.90 -11.39 -18.17
C TYR A 113 -7.50 -11.77 -17.67
N GLY A 114 -7.41 -12.60 -16.60
CA GLY A 114 -6.16 -12.92 -15.92
C GLY A 114 -5.76 -11.87 -14.88
N GLY A 115 -4.90 -12.27 -13.94
CA GLY A 115 -4.38 -11.40 -12.86
C GLY A 115 -3.60 -10.20 -13.38
N ASP A 116 -2.74 -10.43 -14.38
CA ASP A 116 -1.80 -9.44 -14.94
C ASP A 116 -2.41 -8.56 -16.04
N SER A 117 -3.72 -8.48 -16.13
CA SER A 117 -4.37 -7.61 -17.09
C SER A 117 -4.61 -6.20 -16.56
N VAL A 118 -4.52 -5.19 -17.42
CA VAL A 118 -4.87 -3.79 -17.05
C VAL A 118 -6.29 -3.66 -16.50
N ARG A 119 -7.19 -4.57 -16.90
CA ARG A 119 -8.58 -4.62 -16.40
C ARG A 119 -8.65 -5.13 -14.97
N SER A 120 -7.81 -6.10 -14.62
CA SER A 120 -7.68 -6.62 -13.25
C SER A 120 -6.97 -5.61 -12.36
N PHE A 121 -5.86 -5.01 -12.80
CA PHE A 121 -5.16 -3.95 -12.07
C PHE A 121 -6.06 -2.74 -11.76
N ALA A 122 -6.97 -2.37 -12.67
CA ALA A 122 -7.94 -1.29 -12.42
C ALA A 122 -8.94 -1.59 -11.27
N ARG A 123 -9.03 -2.84 -10.81
CA ARG A 123 -9.87 -3.32 -9.71
C ARG A 123 -9.08 -3.91 -8.55
N ASP A 124 -7.76 -3.95 -8.67
CA ASP A 124 -6.86 -4.63 -7.76
C ASP A 124 -6.67 -3.84 -6.45
N THR A 125 -7.68 -3.95 -5.61
CA THR A 125 -7.68 -3.41 -4.25
C THR A 125 -8.26 -4.43 -3.31
N GLY A 126 -7.55 -4.66 -2.24
CA GLY A 126 -7.94 -5.51 -1.13
C GLY A 126 -7.93 -4.76 0.20
N GLY A 127 -8.53 -5.35 1.19
CA GLY A 127 -8.56 -4.82 2.53
C GLY A 127 -8.71 -5.89 3.59
N MET A 128 -8.16 -5.61 4.74
CA MET A 128 -8.18 -6.48 5.91
C MET A 128 -8.76 -5.73 7.11
N SER A 129 -9.67 -6.36 7.85
CA SER A 129 -10.18 -5.83 9.12
C SER A 129 -9.73 -6.69 10.31
N PHE A 130 -9.55 -6.04 11.47
CA PHE A 130 -8.99 -6.64 12.67
C PHE A 130 -9.90 -6.42 13.89
N ARG A 131 -9.93 -7.37 14.84
CA ARG A 131 -10.70 -7.24 16.11
C ARG A 131 -10.18 -6.12 17.00
N GLY A 132 -8.87 -5.93 17.06
CA GLY A 132 -8.22 -4.86 17.81
C GLY A 132 -7.74 -3.75 16.89
N ARG A 133 -7.23 -2.67 17.44
CA ARG A 133 -6.49 -1.69 16.65
C ARG A 133 -5.17 -2.35 16.19
N PRO A 134 -4.91 -2.49 14.86
CA PRO A 134 -3.61 -2.95 14.40
C PRO A 134 -2.50 -1.99 14.83
N VAL A 135 -2.89 -0.78 15.25
CA VAL A 135 -1.97 0.28 15.64
C VAL A 135 -2.47 1.01 16.87
N ALA A 136 -1.64 1.08 17.91
CA ALA A 136 -1.71 2.18 18.87
C ALA A 136 -1.05 3.39 18.18
N GLY A 137 -1.77 4.47 17.95
CA GLY A 137 -1.16 5.73 17.52
C GLY A 137 -1.55 6.29 16.16
N GLY A 138 -2.53 5.73 15.44
CA GLY A 138 -3.06 6.41 14.27
C GLY A 138 -3.20 5.57 13.01
N TYR A 139 -3.42 6.23 11.90
CA TYR A 139 -3.53 5.69 10.56
C TYR A 139 -3.17 6.78 9.54
N LEU A 140 -2.82 6.40 8.33
CA LEU A 140 -2.59 7.35 7.23
C LEU A 140 -3.91 7.87 6.68
N GLY A 141 -3.98 9.18 6.48
CA GLY A 141 -5.01 9.82 5.68
C GLY A 141 -4.93 9.36 4.22
N TRP A 142 -6.04 9.46 3.51
CA TRP A 142 -6.11 9.10 2.10
C TRP A 142 -6.93 10.12 1.31
N SER A 143 -6.66 10.20 0.01
CA SER A 143 -7.35 11.12 -0.92
C SER A 143 -7.73 10.40 -2.22
N THR A 144 -8.83 10.83 -2.78
CA THR A 144 -9.32 10.37 -4.11
C THR A 144 -9.02 11.36 -5.22
N ASP A 145 -8.25 12.40 -4.95
CA ASP A 145 -7.88 13.42 -5.94
C ASP A 145 -6.84 12.85 -6.92
N PRO A 146 -7.19 12.68 -8.21
CA PRO A 146 -6.26 12.15 -9.21
C PRO A 146 -5.08 13.10 -9.49
N ALA A 147 -5.21 14.39 -9.18
CA ALA A 147 -4.12 15.35 -9.37
C ALA A 147 -2.90 15.03 -8.49
N LEU A 148 -3.10 14.36 -7.35
CA LEU A 148 -2.00 13.88 -6.51
C LEU A 148 -1.17 12.78 -7.18
N VAL A 149 -1.76 12.03 -8.09
CA VAL A 149 -1.11 10.95 -8.84
C VAL A 149 -0.49 11.47 -10.14
N THR A 150 -1.24 12.24 -10.92
CA THR A 150 -0.81 12.72 -12.25
C THR A 150 0.00 14.02 -12.20
N GLY A 151 -0.13 14.80 -11.14
CA GLY A 151 0.50 16.09 -10.99
C GLY A 151 1.96 16.01 -10.52
N LYS A 152 2.55 17.18 -10.27
CA LYS A 152 3.96 17.37 -9.87
C LYS A 152 4.20 17.22 -8.35
N ALA A 153 3.19 16.93 -7.55
CA ALA A 153 3.38 16.68 -6.12
C ALA A 153 4.44 15.60 -5.90
N ALA A 154 5.32 15.79 -4.93
CA ALA A 154 6.29 14.76 -4.55
C ALA A 154 5.57 13.49 -4.11
N LYS A 155 5.97 12.36 -4.68
CA LYS A 155 5.35 11.05 -4.46
C LYS A 155 6.40 9.99 -4.16
N VAL A 156 6.06 9.04 -3.32
CA VAL A 156 6.86 7.87 -3.03
C VAL A 156 5.96 6.63 -2.98
N ALA A 157 6.34 5.59 -3.72
CA ALA A 157 5.79 4.26 -3.57
C ALA A 157 6.56 3.54 -2.46
N LEU A 158 5.87 2.88 -1.54
CA LEU A 158 6.48 2.22 -0.39
C LEU A 158 5.98 0.77 -0.29
N GLY A 159 6.87 -0.14 0.12
CA GLY A 159 6.51 -1.53 0.32
C GLY A 159 7.70 -2.40 0.70
N TYR A 160 7.47 -3.70 0.86
CA TYR A 160 8.46 -4.72 1.23
C TYR A 160 8.85 -5.53 0.01
N GLY A 161 9.90 -5.11 -0.71
CA GLY A 161 10.42 -5.84 -1.86
C GLY A 161 11.08 -7.14 -1.44
N ALA A 162 10.77 -8.24 -2.13
CA ALA A 162 11.16 -9.59 -1.72
C ALA A 162 11.84 -10.42 -2.82
N VAL A 163 12.26 -9.82 -3.92
CA VAL A 163 12.97 -10.49 -5.02
C VAL A 163 14.44 -10.09 -5.06
N VAL A 164 14.73 -8.79 -5.14
CA VAL A 164 16.09 -8.26 -5.05
C VAL A 164 16.46 -7.99 -3.60
N HIS A 165 15.49 -7.53 -2.81
CA HIS A 165 15.61 -7.32 -1.37
C HIS A 165 14.95 -8.47 -0.61
N SER A 166 15.27 -8.61 0.66
CA SER A 166 14.83 -9.75 1.49
C SER A 166 13.37 -9.72 1.94
N GLY A 167 12.64 -8.64 1.67
CA GLY A 167 11.33 -8.39 2.26
C GLY A 167 11.35 -7.93 3.73
N GLU A 168 12.54 -7.83 4.33
CA GLU A 168 12.72 -7.55 5.76
C GLU A 168 12.69 -6.07 6.13
N GLU A 169 12.59 -5.18 5.15
CA GLU A 169 12.55 -3.73 5.37
C GLU A 169 11.68 -3.00 4.35
N ILE A 170 11.19 -1.82 4.73
CA ILE A 170 10.44 -0.96 3.82
C ILE A 170 11.40 -0.37 2.79
N LEU A 171 11.05 -0.52 1.53
CA LEU A 171 11.68 0.17 0.40
C LEU A 171 10.86 1.38 0.01
N GLY A 172 11.54 2.43 -0.43
CA GLY A 172 10.94 3.63 -0.99
C GLY A 172 11.44 3.88 -2.41
N VAL A 173 10.50 4.16 -3.33
CA VAL A 173 10.79 4.54 -4.71
C VAL A 173 10.20 5.91 -4.97
N ALA A 174 11.06 6.89 -5.27
CA ALA A 174 10.59 8.20 -5.73
C ALA A 174 9.87 8.02 -7.08
N ALA A 175 8.61 8.44 -7.13
CA ALA A 175 7.77 8.19 -8.29
C ALA A 175 7.62 9.46 -9.16
N ALA A 176 7.84 9.31 -10.47
CA ALA A 176 7.46 10.30 -11.47
C ALA A 176 5.92 10.40 -11.57
N PRO A 177 5.37 11.41 -12.26
CA PRO A 177 3.95 11.49 -12.52
C PRO A 177 3.44 10.23 -13.22
N PHE A 178 2.31 9.72 -12.77
CA PHE A 178 1.65 8.57 -13.38
C PHE A 178 0.73 9.00 -14.51
N VAL A 179 0.61 8.15 -15.52
CA VAL A 179 -0.29 8.32 -16.66
C VAL A 179 -1.41 7.28 -16.57
N ASN A 180 -2.64 7.69 -16.85
CA ASN A 180 -3.77 6.77 -16.88
C ASN A 180 -3.62 5.79 -18.03
N VAL A 181 -3.65 4.50 -17.75
CA VAL A 181 -3.60 3.42 -18.73
C VAL A 181 -5.02 2.89 -18.99
N TYR A 182 -5.75 2.61 -17.91
CA TYR A 182 -7.10 2.08 -18.03
C TYR A 182 -7.90 2.33 -16.73
N SER A 183 -9.01 3.06 -16.81
CA SER A 183 -9.91 3.30 -15.66
C SER A 183 -9.15 3.86 -14.45
N ALA A 184 -9.03 3.09 -13.38
CA ALA A 184 -8.31 3.47 -12.16
C ALA A 184 -6.87 2.94 -12.11
N PHE A 185 -6.38 2.31 -13.18
CA PHE A 185 -5.00 1.84 -13.28
C PHE A 185 -4.11 2.89 -13.97
N TYR A 186 -2.99 3.20 -13.34
CA TYR A 186 -2.03 4.21 -13.77
C TYR A 186 -0.62 3.65 -13.72
N GLU A 187 0.22 4.03 -14.66
CA GLU A 187 1.63 3.65 -14.74
C GLU A 187 2.57 4.85 -14.76
N SER A 188 3.75 4.65 -14.22
CA SER A 188 4.85 5.62 -14.25
C SER A 188 6.10 4.94 -14.78
N LEU A 189 6.57 5.38 -15.95
CA LEU A 189 7.83 4.93 -16.52
C LEU A 189 9.01 5.40 -15.66
N GLY A 190 10.00 4.53 -15.48
CA GLY A 190 11.16 4.80 -14.64
C GLY A 190 10.91 4.67 -13.14
N THR A 191 9.71 4.28 -12.72
CA THR A 191 9.42 3.94 -11.32
C THR A 191 9.58 2.42 -11.17
N ASP A 192 10.65 1.98 -10.52
CA ASP A 192 10.98 0.57 -10.34
C ASP A 192 10.23 0.00 -9.12
N ILE A 193 9.27 -0.86 -9.37
CA ILE A 193 8.46 -1.53 -8.33
C ILE A 193 8.85 -2.99 -8.28
N GLU A 194 9.39 -3.40 -7.15
CA GLU A 194 9.77 -4.78 -6.90
C GLU A 194 8.58 -5.63 -6.43
N ALA A 195 8.57 -6.91 -6.81
CA ALA A 195 7.59 -7.87 -6.26
C ALA A 195 7.70 -7.95 -4.73
N GLY A 196 6.55 -7.98 -4.05
CA GLY A 196 6.45 -7.82 -2.60
C GLY A 196 6.06 -6.39 -2.18
N MET A 197 6.37 -5.35 -2.97
CA MET A 197 5.85 -4.00 -2.73
C MET A 197 4.34 -3.88 -3.02
N SER A 198 3.76 -4.84 -3.71
CA SER A 198 2.32 -4.96 -3.99
C SER A 198 1.46 -4.78 -2.74
N GLY A 199 0.46 -3.92 -2.81
CA GLY A 199 -0.40 -3.55 -1.67
C GLY A 199 0.13 -2.40 -0.82
N GLY A 200 1.38 -1.99 -1.01
CA GLY A 200 1.94 -0.80 -0.40
C GLY A 200 1.32 0.49 -0.94
N PRO A 201 1.46 1.62 -0.23
CA PRO A 201 0.87 2.88 -0.64
C PRO A 201 1.71 3.63 -1.68
N LEU A 202 1.05 4.33 -2.58
CA LEU A 202 1.60 5.55 -3.16
C LEU A 202 1.22 6.71 -2.23
N ILE A 203 2.21 7.35 -1.63
CA ILE A 203 2.04 8.51 -0.76
C ILE A 203 2.42 9.78 -1.52
N ALA A 204 1.52 10.76 -1.55
CA ALA A 204 1.80 12.11 -1.99
C ALA A 204 1.95 13.04 -0.78
N THR A 205 2.80 14.06 -0.92
CA THR A 205 2.92 15.13 0.07
C THR A 205 1.99 16.28 -0.30
N LEU A 206 1.06 16.61 0.60
CA LEU A 206 0.14 17.73 0.43
C LEU A 206 0.87 19.09 0.62
N PRO A 207 0.27 20.23 0.21
CA PRO A 207 0.88 21.56 0.36
C PRO A 207 1.22 21.92 1.81
N ASP A 208 0.51 21.38 2.79
CA ASP A 208 0.78 21.56 4.22
C ASP A 208 1.86 20.64 4.77
N GLY A 209 2.50 19.83 3.90
CA GLY A 209 3.52 18.85 4.26
C GLY A 209 2.98 17.52 4.78
N SER A 210 1.66 17.33 4.89
CA SER A 210 1.09 16.08 5.38
C SER A 210 1.17 14.96 4.33
N PRO A 211 1.51 13.73 4.73
CA PRO A 211 1.49 12.57 3.84
C PRO A 211 0.06 12.06 3.66
N THR A 212 -0.31 11.74 2.43
CA THR A 212 -1.62 11.17 2.10
C THR A 212 -1.50 10.02 1.12
N VAL A 213 -2.22 8.93 1.35
CA VAL A 213 -2.29 7.79 0.42
C VAL A 213 -3.20 8.16 -0.75
N CYS A 214 -2.69 8.05 -1.97
CA CYS A 214 -3.44 8.36 -3.19
C CYS A 214 -3.53 7.16 -4.16
N GLY A 215 -2.79 6.08 -3.90
CA GLY A 215 -2.82 4.86 -4.69
C GLY A 215 -2.33 3.64 -3.92
N VAL A 216 -2.61 2.47 -4.49
CA VAL A 216 -2.10 1.16 -4.04
C VAL A 216 -1.18 0.63 -5.13
N VAL A 217 0.02 0.20 -4.78
CA VAL A 217 0.94 -0.48 -5.70
C VAL A 217 0.35 -1.82 -6.12
N VAL A 218 0.26 -2.08 -7.42
CA VAL A 218 -0.37 -3.29 -7.97
C VAL A 218 0.45 -4.01 -9.02
N SER A 219 1.44 -3.35 -9.62
CA SER A 219 2.31 -4.00 -10.61
C SER A 219 3.67 -3.34 -10.71
N GLY A 220 4.63 -4.08 -11.24
CA GLY A 220 5.95 -3.62 -11.66
C GLY A 220 6.34 -4.32 -12.97
N SER A 221 7.24 -3.70 -13.74
CA SER A 221 7.79 -4.25 -14.98
C SER A 221 9.26 -3.85 -15.10
N ASP A 222 10.09 -4.80 -15.52
CA ASP A 222 11.53 -4.60 -15.74
C ASP A 222 11.85 -4.11 -17.15
N GLN A 223 10.94 -4.33 -18.14
CA GLN A 223 11.18 -4.00 -19.54
C GLN A 223 9.91 -3.50 -20.25
N PRO A 224 9.69 -2.19 -20.38
CA PRO A 224 10.45 -1.10 -19.74
C PRO A 224 10.24 -1.06 -18.23
N VAL A 225 11.20 -0.47 -17.50
CA VAL A 225 11.01 -0.23 -16.05
C VAL A 225 9.80 0.65 -15.85
N ALA A 226 8.79 0.12 -15.19
CA ALA A 226 7.55 0.82 -14.91
C ALA A 226 6.90 0.31 -13.63
N GLY A 227 6.36 1.24 -12.86
CA GLY A 227 5.54 0.94 -11.68
C GLY A 227 4.08 1.24 -11.94
N GLY A 228 3.20 0.31 -11.56
CA GLY A 228 1.76 0.44 -11.70
C GLY A 228 1.06 0.62 -10.36
N ILE A 229 0.13 1.55 -10.32
CA ILE A 229 -0.73 1.77 -9.16
C ILE A 229 -2.20 1.74 -9.53
N ARG A 230 -3.02 1.34 -8.57
CA ARG A 230 -4.44 1.60 -8.62
C ARG A 230 -4.75 2.87 -7.83
N LEU A 231 -5.29 3.87 -8.53
CA LEU A 231 -5.74 5.14 -7.92
C LEU A 231 -6.82 4.89 -6.87
N LEU A 232 -6.75 5.57 -5.73
CA LEU A 232 -7.86 5.68 -4.81
C LEU A 232 -8.90 6.63 -5.43
N ASN A 233 -10.06 6.10 -5.73
CA ASN A 233 -11.19 6.83 -6.30
C ASN A 233 -12.44 6.67 -5.40
N ARG A 234 -13.57 7.23 -5.82
CA ARG A 234 -14.83 7.14 -5.07
C ARG A 234 -15.18 5.69 -4.69
N THR A 235 -15.02 4.73 -5.61
CA THR A 235 -15.33 3.31 -5.32
C THR A 235 -14.42 2.74 -4.22
N THR A 236 -13.12 3.13 -4.21
CA THR A 236 -12.20 2.74 -3.13
C THR A 236 -12.55 3.43 -1.82
N ALA A 237 -12.95 4.70 -1.85
CA ALA A 237 -13.40 5.42 -0.68
C ALA A 237 -14.60 4.71 -0.02
N GLU A 238 -15.61 4.37 -0.82
CA GLU A 238 -16.79 3.61 -0.37
C GLU A 238 -16.39 2.23 0.20
N PHE A 239 -15.43 1.54 -0.42
CA PHE A 239 -14.87 0.28 0.07
C PHE A 239 -14.18 0.44 1.43
N ILE A 240 -13.31 1.44 1.59
CA ILE A 240 -12.61 1.73 2.86
C ILE A 240 -13.62 2.03 3.97
N VAL A 241 -14.59 2.90 3.70
CA VAL A 241 -15.62 3.28 4.68
C VAL A 241 -16.47 2.08 5.06
N LYS A 242 -16.92 1.27 4.09
CA LYS A 242 -17.82 0.16 4.32
C LYS A 242 -17.17 -1.01 5.06
N TYR A 243 -15.94 -1.38 4.69
CA TYR A 243 -15.33 -2.64 5.15
C TYR A 243 -14.19 -2.46 6.15
N LEU A 244 -13.48 -1.31 6.11
CA LEU A 244 -12.31 -1.09 6.93
C LEU A 244 -12.56 -0.17 8.12
N SER A 245 -13.59 0.69 8.08
CA SER A 245 -13.92 1.60 9.19
C SER A 245 -14.77 0.94 10.27
N THR A 246 -15.58 -0.04 9.92
CA THR A 246 -16.48 -0.68 10.87
C THR A 246 -15.70 -1.59 11.81
N ALA A 247 -15.89 -1.37 13.12
CA ALA A 247 -15.60 -2.41 14.08
C ALA A 247 -16.40 -3.66 13.63
N ALA A 248 -15.71 -4.81 13.47
CA ALA A 248 -16.45 -6.05 13.40
C ALA A 248 -17.45 -6.02 14.56
N ALA A 249 -18.76 -6.11 14.25
CA ALA A 249 -19.76 -6.32 15.30
C ALA A 249 -19.32 -7.52 16.13
N PRO A 250 -19.54 -7.50 17.43
CA PRO A 250 -19.13 -8.54 18.36
C PRO A 250 -19.60 -9.92 17.92
#